data_0bcf7d9ba2a19b0e7c4f180aaf50165c
#
_entry.id   0bcf7d9ba2a19b0e7c4f180aaf50165c
#
_cell.length_a   1.000
_cell.length_b   1.000
_cell.length_c   1.000
_cell.angle_alpha   90.00
_cell.angle_beta   90.00
_cell.angle_gamma   90.00
#
_symmetry.space_group_name_H-M   'P 1'
#
loop_
_entity.id
_entity.type
_entity.pdbx_description
1 polymer ?
#
loop_
_entity_poly.entity_id
_entity_poly.type
_entity_poly.pdbx_seq_one_letter_code
_entity_poly.pdbx_strand_id
1 'polypeptide(L)'
;MSKNKIKPIRQKIDVIDHQIMKLIQKRGSLAQKIGKLKSLMNSNASFYKPNREAEILRNISKLNDGPISENKINHIFKEIISSCLSLEEELTIAYLGPEGTHSEGAVIQHFGSSPIRSCLLYTSPSPRDATLSRMPSSA
;
A
#
# COMPACT_ATOMS: atom_id res chain seq x y z
N MET A 1 33.50 11.24 23.04
CA MET A 1 33.87 11.76 21.75
C MET A 1 32.93 11.38 20.67
N SER A 2 32.67 10.09 20.52
CA SER A 2 31.75 9.64 19.48
C SER A 2 30.34 10.17 19.68
N LYS A 3 29.88 10.28 20.90
CA LYS A 3 28.56 10.80 21.23
C LYS A 3 28.33 12.21 20.73
N ASN A 4 29.35 13.02 20.77
CA ASN A 4 29.24 14.41 20.33
C ASN A 4 29.20 14.54 18.81
N LYS A 5 29.69 13.54 18.08
CA LYS A 5 29.65 13.55 16.62
C LYS A 5 28.32 12.96 16.08
N ILE A 6 27.65 12.14 16.88
CA ILE A 6 26.39 11.50 16.49
C ILE A 6 25.22 12.47 16.58
N LYS A 7 25.20 13.32 17.60
CA LYS A 7 24.09 14.25 17.82
C LYS A 7 23.78 15.15 16.62
N PRO A 8 24.77 15.82 15.99
CA PRO A 8 24.48 16.63 14.81
C PRO A 8 23.95 15.82 13.64
N ILE A 9 24.40 14.57 13.51
CA ILE A 9 23.93 13.69 12.42
C ILE A 9 22.46 13.33 12.67
N ARG A 10 22.09 13.00 13.90
CA ARG A 10 20.70 12.72 14.26
C ARG A 10 19.80 13.92 13.99
N GLN A 11 20.27 15.12 14.30
CA GLN A 11 19.51 16.35 14.01
C GLN A 11 19.26 16.52 12.51
N LYS A 12 20.24 16.16 11.68
CA LYS A 12 20.07 16.19 10.22
C LYS A 12 19.02 15.16 9.77
N ILE A 13 19.02 13.99 10.39
CA ILE A 13 18.03 12.95 10.11
C ILE A 13 16.63 13.46 10.49
N ASP A 14 16.49 14.12 11.65
CA ASP A 14 15.20 14.65 12.10
C ASP A 14 14.64 15.67 11.11
N VAL A 15 15.50 16.51 10.54
CA VAL A 15 15.09 17.48 9.52
C VAL A 15 14.60 16.76 8.26
N ILE A 16 15.33 15.73 7.85
CA ILE A 16 14.95 14.92 6.67
C ILE A 16 13.62 14.22 6.92
N ASP A 17 13.42 13.64 8.11
CA ASP A 17 12.17 12.97 8.46
C ASP A 17 10.99 13.94 8.35
N HIS A 18 11.17 15.18 8.81
CA HIS A 18 10.15 16.19 8.70
C HIS A 18 9.82 16.51 7.23
N GLN A 19 10.84 16.59 6.39
CA GLN A 19 10.66 16.82 4.95
C GLN A 19 9.95 15.64 4.27
N ILE A 20 10.32 14.41 4.62
CA ILE A 20 9.68 13.21 4.10
C ILE A 20 8.20 13.20 4.47
N MET A 21 7.88 13.46 5.74
CA MET A 21 6.51 13.50 6.22
C MET A 21 5.69 14.53 5.44
N LYS A 22 6.23 15.73 5.24
CA LYS A 22 5.54 16.78 4.49
C LYS A 22 5.30 16.37 3.03
N LEU A 23 6.28 15.74 2.39
CA LEU A 23 6.16 15.31 1.01
C LEU A 23 5.14 14.19 0.85
N ILE A 24 5.11 13.25 1.80
CA ILE A 24 4.12 12.17 1.81
C ILE A 24 2.71 12.76 1.94
N GLN A 25 2.50 13.69 2.88
CA GLN A 25 1.20 14.33 3.06
C GLN A 25 0.77 15.14 1.84
N LYS A 26 1.71 15.82 1.20
CA LYS A 26 1.44 16.55 -0.03
C LYS A 26 1.00 15.61 -1.15
N ARG A 27 1.67 14.46 -1.27
CA ARG A 27 1.30 13.44 -2.23
C ARG A 27 -0.10 12.91 -1.93
N GLY A 28 -0.43 12.67 -0.67
CA GLY A 28 -1.77 12.27 -0.25
C GLY A 28 -2.84 13.28 -0.62
N SER A 29 -2.55 14.56 -0.43
CA SER A 29 -3.50 15.63 -0.80
C SER A 29 -3.76 15.66 -2.31
N LEU A 30 -2.74 15.41 -3.12
CA LEU A 30 -2.91 15.33 -4.57
C LEU A 30 -3.72 14.10 -4.96
N ALA A 31 -3.53 12.98 -4.27
CA ALA A 31 -4.32 11.78 -4.50
C ALA A 31 -5.80 12.04 -4.17
N GLN A 32 -6.10 12.76 -3.09
CA GLN A 32 -7.46 13.14 -2.77
C GLN A 32 -8.10 14.01 -3.87
N LYS A 33 -7.33 14.91 -4.46
CA LYS A 33 -7.81 15.73 -5.58
C LYS A 33 -8.16 14.86 -6.78
N ILE A 34 -7.33 13.87 -7.08
CA ILE A 34 -7.61 12.92 -8.16
C ILE A 34 -8.91 12.17 -7.88
N GLY A 35 -9.09 11.69 -6.65
CA GLY A 35 -10.30 10.99 -6.25
C GLY A 35 -11.55 11.85 -6.42
N LYS A 36 -11.49 13.11 -6.00
CA LYS A 36 -12.61 14.05 -6.17
C LYS A 36 -12.91 14.31 -7.64
N LEU A 37 -11.90 14.50 -8.46
CA LEU A 37 -12.09 14.73 -9.90
C LEU A 37 -12.71 13.52 -10.58
N LYS A 38 -12.28 12.31 -10.23
CA LYS A 38 -12.86 11.09 -10.79
C LYS A 38 -14.32 10.93 -10.37
N SER A 39 -14.65 11.28 -9.14
CA SER A 39 -16.04 11.23 -8.66
C SER A 39 -16.91 12.22 -9.40
N LEU A 40 -16.42 13.43 -9.67
CA LEU A 40 -17.15 14.44 -10.41
C LEU A 40 -17.37 14.04 -11.87
N MET A 41 -16.47 13.27 -12.43
CA MET A 41 -16.60 12.79 -13.81
C MET A 41 -17.53 11.58 -13.92
N ASN A 42 -18.13 11.14 -12.84
CA ASN A 42 -18.99 9.97 -12.83
C ASN A 42 -18.32 8.74 -13.46
N SER A 43 -17.04 8.61 -13.23
CA SER A 43 -16.29 7.52 -13.81
C SER A 43 -16.54 6.25 -12.99
N ASN A 44 -16.91 5.18 -13.67
CA ASN A 44 -17.01 3.87 -13.06
C ASN A 44 -15.65 3.17 -13.05
N ALA A 45 -14.61 3.87 -13.48
CA ALA A 45 -13.29 3.28 -13.53
C ALA A 45 -12.73 3.06 -12.12
N SER A 46 -12.05 1.96 -11.94
CA SER A 46 -11.40 1.67 -10.68
C SER A 46 -10.32 2.72 -10.37
N PHE A 47 -10.20 3.09 -9.11
CA PHE A 47 -9.14 3.98 -8.67
C PHE A 47 -7.80 3.24 -8.59
N TYR A 48 -7.83 1.92 -8.43
CA TYR A 48 -6.62 1.13 -8.43
C TYR A 48 -6.13 0.93 -9.86
N LYS A 49 -4.93 1.38 -10.14
CA LYS A 49 -4.32 1.31 -11.47
C LYS A 49 -2.98 0.56 -11.38
N PRO A 50 -2.99 -0.76 -11.54
CA PRO A 50 -1.75 -1.54 -11.40
C PRO A 50 -0.67 -1.13 -12.40
N ASN A 51 -1.05 -0.70 -13.60
CA ASN A 51 -0.06 -0.24 -14.58
C ASN A 51 0.62 1.04 -14.13
N ARG A 52 -0.11 1.94 -13.49
CA ARG A 52 0.44 3.18 -12.95
C ARG A 52 1.38 2.90 -11.77
N GLU A 53 0.99 1.97 -10.91
CA GLU A 53 1.83 1.55 -9.80
C GLU A 53 3.15 0.98 -10.32
N ALA A 54 3.10 0.08 -11.29
CA ALA A 54 4.27 -0.54 -11.87
C ALA A 54 5.19 0.52 -12.51
N GLU A 55 4.61 1.52 -13.17
CA GLU A 55 5.37 2.61 -13.77
C GLU A 55 6.11 3.41 -12.69
N ILE A 56 5.43 3.78 -11.61
CA ILE A 56 6.04 4.52 -10.50
C ILE A 56 7.20 3.72 -9.91
N LEU A 57 7.00 2.43 -9.65
CA LEU A 57 8.03 1.60 -9.05
C LEU A 57 9.24 1.43 -9.98
N ARG A 58 9.02 1.30 -11.28
CA ARG A 58 10.13 1.25 -12.24
C ARG A 58 10.93 2.54 -12.25
N ASN A 59 10.26 3.68 -12.22
CA ASN A 59 10.93 4.98 -12.21
C ASN A 59 11.73 5.17 -10.91
N ILE A 60 11.16 4.77 -9.78
CA ILE A 60 11.85 4.85 -8.49
C ILE A 60 13.09 3.95 -8.51
N SER A 61 12.97 2.74 -9.05
CA SER A 61 14.11 1.83 -9.15
C SER A 61 15.24 2.41 -9.98
N LYS A 62 14.92 3.09 -11.09
CA LYS A 62 15.93 3.72 -11.93
C LYS A 62 16.64 4.88 -11.24
N LEU A 63 15.94 5.59 -10.36
CA LEU A 63 16.49 6.73 -9.65
C LEU A 63 17.21 6.34 -8.36
N ASN A 64 17.02 5.10 -7.91
CA ASN A 64 17.62 4.65 -6.65
C ASN A 64 19.11 4.39 -6.82
N ASP A 65 19.93 5.20 -6.18
CA ASP A 65 21.38 5.07 -6.20
C ASP A 65 21.98 5.12 -4.79
N GLY A 66 21.17 5.04 -3.79
CA GLY A 66 21.61 5.18 -2.41
C GLY A 66 21.89 3.85 -1.72
N PRO A 67 22.23 3.91 -0.44
CA PRO A 67 22.60 2.73 0.34
C PRO A 67 21.43 1.78 0.64
N ILE A 68 20.19 2.27 0.54
CA ILE A 68 19.02 1.42 0.77
C ILE A 68 18.74 0.61 -0.50
N SER A 69 18.54 -0.70 -0.32
CA SER A 69 18.34 -1.59 -1.47
C SER A 69 17.05 -1.27 -2.23
N GLU A 70 17.05 -1.63 -3.51
CA GLU A 70 15.89 -1.44 -4.36
C GLU A 70 14.64 -2.12 -3.80
N ASN A 71 14.76 -3.33 -3.28
CA ASN A 71 13.63 -4.04 -2.70
C ASN A 71 13.02 -3.28 -1.53
N LYS A 72 13.84 -2.72 -0.66
CA LYS A 72 13.35 -1.96 0.50
C LYS A 72 12.69 -0.66 0.07
N ILE A 73 13.27 0.04 -0.89
CA ILE A 73 12.69 1.27 -1.45
C ILE A 73 11.34 0.95 -2.10
N ASN A 74 11.26 -0.14 -2.84
CA ASN A 74 10.00 -0.54 -3.46
C ASN A 74 8.91 -0.84 -2.42
N HIS A 75 9.27 -1.49 -1.31
CA HIS A 75 8.33 -1.73 -0.23
C HIS A 75 7.81 -0.41 0.38
N ILE A 76 8.69 0.54 0.61
CA ILE A 76 8.32 1.85 1.16
C ILE A 76 7.36 2.55 0.21
N PHE A 77 7.66 2.57 -1.09
CA PHE A 77 6.82 3.23 -2.07
C PHE A 77 5.49 2.52 -2.29
N LYS A 78 5.44 1.18 -2.18
CA LYS A 78 4.17 0.46 -2.21
C LYS A 78 3.26 0.89 -1.06
N GLU A 79 3.80 1.08 0.14
CA GLU A 79 3.01 1.57 1.28
C GLU A 79 2.55 3.03 1.07
N ILE A 80 3.40 3.87 0.52
CA ILE A 80 3.02 5.24 0.19
C ILE A 80 1.89 5.26 -0.84
N ILE A 81 2.03 4.47 -1.91
CA ILE A 81 1.02 4.37 -2.97
C ILE A 81 -0.29 3.85 -2.40
N SER A 82 -0.24 2.80 -1.59
CA SER A 82 -1.41 2.19 -0.98
C SER A 82 -2.12 3.17 -0.05
N SER A 83 -1.36 3.90 0.76
CA SER A 83 -1.92 4.89 1.68
C SER A 83 -2.61 6.03 0.93
N CYS A 84 -2.03 6.49 -0.16
CA CYS A 84 -2.62 7.52 -0.99
C CYS A 84 -3.86 7.01 -1.73
N LEU A 85 -3.82 5.77 -2.21
CA LEU A 85 -4.96 5.18 -2.90
C LEU A 85 -6.17 5.07 -1.97
N SER A 86 -5.96 4.75 -0.70
CA SER A 86 -7.04 4.68 0.27
C SER A 86 -7.74 6.02 0.51
N LEU A 87 -7.07 7.13 0.18
CA LEU A 87 -7.69 8.46 0.23
C LEU A 87 -8.56 8.74 -0.99
N GLU A 88 -8.31 8.05 -2.11
CA GLU A 88 -9.14 8.20 -3.30
C GLU A 88 -10.41 7.36 -3.16
N GLU A 89 -10.23 6.10 -2.81
CA GLU A 89 -11.34 5.17 -2.63
C GLU A 89 -10.85 4.02 -1.75
N GLU A 90 -11.70 3.60 -0.82
CA GLU A 90 -11.36 2.48 0.02
C GLU A 90 -11.38 1.18 -0.80
N LEU A 91 -10.28 0.47 -0.78
CA LEU A 91 -10.12 -0.76 -1.53
C LEU A 91 -10.24 -1.97 -0.62
N THR A 92 -11.18 -2.84 -0.92
CA THR A 92 -11.35 -4.09 -0.18
C THR A 92 -10.81 -5.24 -1.02
N ILE A 93 -9.84 -5.96 -0.47
CA ILE A 93 -9.23 -7.09 -1.14
C ILE A 93 -9.71 -8.38 -0.47
N ALA A 94 -10.27 -9.27 -1.28
CA ALA A 94 -10.71 -10.58 -0.79
C ALA A 94 -9.57 -11.58 -0.95
N TYR A 95 -9.43 -12.48 0.02
CA TYR A 95 -8.43 -13.54 -0.04
C TYR A 95 -8.97 -14.81 0.62
N LEU A 96 -8.37 -15.94 0.28
CA LEU A 96 -8.78 -17.22 0.86
C LEU A 96 -8.00 -17.48 2.14
N GLY A 97 -8.69 -18.02 3.12
CA GLY A 97 -8.05 -18.46 4.36
C GLY A 97 -8.19 -17.50 5.52
N PRO A 98 -7.86 -17.94 6.71
CA PRO A 98 -7.88 -17.08 7.88
C PRO A 98 -6.78 -16.02 7.81
N GLU A 99 -6.90 -15.01 8.65
CA GLU A 99 -5.88 -13.99 8.76
C GLU A 99 -4.55 -14.61 9.14
N GLY A 100 -3.46 -14.03 8.67
CA GLY A 100 -2.11 -14.54 8.94
C GLY A 100 -1.66 -15.62 8.00
N THR A 101 -2.47 -15.98 7.00
CA THR A 101 -2.09 -17.01 6.04
C THR A 101 -1.26 -16.43 4.90
N HIS A 102 -0.74 -17.31 4.05
CA HIS A 102 0.01 -16.88 2.87
C HIS A 102 -0.83 -16.00 1.94
N SER A 103 -2.13 -16.23 1.86
CA SER A 103 -3.02 -15.40 1.04
C SER A 103 -3.07 -13.97 1.54
N GLU A 104 -3.15 -13.78 2.86
CA GLU A 104 -3.11 -12.45 3.43
C GLU A 104 -1.74 -11.81 3.22
N GLY A 105 -0.66 -12.57 3.41
CA GLY A 105 0.70 -12.08 3.15
C GLY A 105 0.88 -11.61 1.71
N ALA A 106 0.32 -12.33 0.75
CA ALA A 106 0.38 -11.95 -0.64
C ALA A 106 -0.38 -10.65 -0.91
N VAL A 107 -1.52 -10.45 -0.28
CA VAL A 107 -2.30 -9.21 -0.40
C VAL A 107 -1.48 -8.04 0.15
N ILE A 108 -0.91 -8.18 1.33
CA ILE A 108 -0.09 -7.13 1.93
C ILE A 108 1.12 -6.82 1.06
N GLN A 109 1.77 -7.84 0.53
CA GLN A 109 2.95 -7.66 -0.30
C GLN A 109 2.62 -6.94 -1.61
N HIS A 110 1.49 -7.22 -2.21
CA HIS A 110 1.12 -6.65 -3.50
C HIS A 110 0.42 -5.30 -3.38
N PHE A 111 -0.49 -5.15 -2.42
CA PHE A 111 -1.31 -3.95 -2.29
C PHE A 111 -0.93 -3.04 -1.12
N GLY A 112 0.00 -3.46 -0.28
CA GLY A 112 0.34 -2.76 0.95
C GLY A 112 -0.65 -3.10 2.06
N SER A 113 -0.53 -2.44 3.18
CA SER A 113 -1.36 -2.73 4.35
C SER A 113 -2.63 -1.88 4.45
N SER A 114 -2.77 -0.86 3.59
CA SER A 114 -3.90 0.07 3.67
C SER A 114 -5.24 -0.49 3.20
N PRO A 115 -5.32 -1.36 2.18
CA PRO A 115 -6.61 -1.86 1.75
C PRO A 115 -7.30 -2.69 2.83
N ILE A 116 -8.61 -2.63 2.88
CA ILE A 116 -9.36 -3.49 3.77
C ILE A 116 -9.32 -4.90 3.21
N ARG A 117 -8.86 -5.83 4.01
CA ARG A 117 -8.75 -7.23 3.60
C ARG A 117 -9.95 -8.02 4.10
N SER A 118 -10.49 -8.85 3.23
CA SER A 118 -11.65 -9.65 3.55
C SER A 118 -11.35 -11.12 3.30
N CYS A 119 -11.47 -11.93 4.31
CA CYS A 119 -11.25 -13.36 4.18
C CYS A 119 -12.49 -14.03 3.61
N LEU A 120 -12.37 -14.69 2.47
CA LEU A 120 -13.51 -15.30 1.81
C LEU A 120 -14.15 -16.42 2.64
N LEU A 121 -13.39 -17.08 3.49
CA LEU A 121 -13.96 -18.13 4.31
C LEU A 121 -14.93 -17.59 5.36
N TYR A 122 -14.75 -16.35 5.78
CA TYR A 122 -15.61 -15.74 6.78
C TYR A 122 -16.68 -14.86 6.16
N THR A 123 -16.43 -14.33 4.97
CA THR A 123 -17.39 -13.42 4.37
C THR A 123 -18.36 -14.11 3.47
N SER A 124 -18.14 -15.37 3.15
CA SER A 124 -19.04 -16.10 2.33
C SER A 124 -20.29 -16.39 3.10
N PRO A 125 -21.36 -15.85 2.73
CA PRO A 125 -22.57 -16.04 3.49
C PRO A 125 -23.25 -17.22 3.04
N SER A 126 -22.82 -17.89 2.16
CA SER A 126 -23.55 -18.79 1.64
C SER A 126 -23.70 -19.91 2.31
N PRO A 127 -24.72 -20.19 2.44
CA PRO A 127 -25.09 -21.33 3.08
C PRO A 127 -24.70 -22.40 2.22
N ARG A 128 -24.86 -22.29 1.13
CA ARG A 128 -24.59 -23.25 0.38
C ARG A 128 -23.30 -23.18 0.19
N ASP A 129 -22.84 -22.33 0.52
CA ASP A 129 -21.63 -22.13 0.35
C ASP A 129 -20.95 -22.61 1.24
N ALA A 130 -21.55 -22.88 2.00
CA ALA A 130 -21.00 -23.64 2.88
C ALA A 130 -20.24 -24.46 1.99
N THR A 131 -20.78 -24.72 1.08
CA THR A 131 -20.19 -25.43 0.21
C THR A 131 -19.02 -24.90 -0.20
N LEU A 132 -19.01 -23.86 -0.39
CA LEU A 132 -17.99 -23.30 -0.82
C LEU A 132 -17.03 -23.37 0.02
N SER A 133 -17.49 -23.31 1.03
CA SER A 133 -16.57 -23.29 1.93
C SER A 133 -15.81 -24.45 1.81
N ARG A 134 -16.25 -25.38 1.25
CA ARG A 134 -15.58 -26.43 1.23
C ARG A 134 -14.62 -26.42 0.32
N MET A 135 -14.36 -25.51 -0.01
CA MET A 135 -13.41 -25.46 -0.69
C MET A 135 -12.41 -25.63 -0.02
N PRO A 136 -12.12 -26.32 0.13
CA PRO A 136 -11.49 -26.58 0.87
C PRO A 136 -10.36 -26.30 1.26
N SER A 137 -10.59 -26.42 1.57
CA SER A 137 -10.10 -26.15 2.11
C SER A 137 -9.03 -26.01 2.23
N SER A 138 -8.94 -26.11 1.89
CA SER A 138 -8.26 -25.88 1.85
C SER A 138 -7.83 -25.46 2.19
N ALA A 139 -8.01 -25.79 2.23
CA ALA A 139 -7.96 -25.50 2.49
C ALA A 139 -7.45 -25.07 3.02
#